data_be48bfda75c7e145bd0a78c6bc8f0bf4
#
_entry.id   be48bfda75c7e145bd0a78c6bc8f0bf4
#
_cell.length_a   1.000
_cell.length_b   1.000
_cell.length_c   1.000
_cell.angle_alpha   90.00
_cell.angle_beta   90.00
_cell.angle_gamma   90.00
#
_symmetry.space_group_name_H-M   'P 1'
#
loop_
_entity.id
_entity.type
_entity.pdbx_description
1 polymer ?
#
loop_
_entity_poly.entity_id
_entity_poly.type
_entity_poly.pdbx_seq_one_letter_code
_entity_poly.pdbx_strand_id
1 'polypeptide(L)'
;MHLSFDRFAEDLAEGLSADGPMDAERSLLTEEVKIGCTLGMLQCLDRPHRLAYVLGETLDIPGPDAAEVLEIRSDVFRKRLQHARAAIVTFTRAYCGLVSDTAACACNRRVPAALGTGRVRAESVDFAATASSFQEARAIVRQVDEARWAFQVHRTSHPRHSSIDFARRLARALDSRQG
;
A
#
# COMPACT_ATOMS: atom_id res chain seq x y z
N MET A 1 -6.49 -3.36 -18.45
CA MET A 1 -7.37 -4.27 -17.68
C MET A 1 -7.34 -3.80 -16.24
N HIS A 2 -8.49 -3.53 -15.62
CA HIS A 2 -8.57 -3.06 -14.22
C HIS A 2 -8.50 -4.29 -13.30
N LEU A 3 -7.63 -4.27 -12.30
CA LEU A 3 -7.56 -5.30 -11.27
C LEU A 3 -8.74 -5.09 -10.29
N SER A 4 -9.55 -6.12 -10.04
CA SER A 4 -10.58 -6.07 -8.99
C SER A 4 -10.07 -6.66 -7.68
N PHE A 5 -10.70 -6.28 -6.56
CA PHE A 5 -10.37 -6.87 -5.26
C PHE A 5 -10.63 -8.38 -5.23
N ASP A 6 -11.70 -8.86 -5.87
CA ASP A 6 -12.02 -10.31 -5.93
C ASP A 6 -10.91 -11.08 -6.65
N ARG A 7 -10.52 -10.60 -7.83
CA ARG A 7 -9.42 -11.24 -8.59
C ARG A 7 -8.08 -11.15 -7.86
N PHE A 8 -7.86 -10.08 -7.13
CA PHE A 8 -6.64 -9.95 -6.31
C PHE A 8 -6.68 -10.91 -5.10
N ALA A 9 -7.85 -11.13 -4.51
CA ALA A 9 -8.03 -12.13 -3.45
C ALA A 9 -7.75 -13.55 -3.94
N GLU A 10 -8.30 -13.92 -5.11
CA GLU A 10 -8.02 -15.20 -5.77
C GLU A 10 -6.53 -15.40 -5.99
N ASP A 11 -5.86 -14.41 -6.56
CA ASP A 11 -4.42 -14.42 -6.79
C ASP A 11 -3.61 -14.56 -5.48
N LEU A 12 -4.04 -13.90 -4.40
CA LEU A 12 -3.38 -14.05 -3.10
C LEU A 12 -3.54 -15.43 -2.47
N ALA A 13 -4.60 -16.15 -2.80
CA ALA A 13 -4.84 -17.53 -2.32
C ALA A 13 -4.04 -18.57 -3.10
N GLU A 14 -3.64 -18.26 -4.35
CA GLU A 14 -2.90 -19.20 -5.19
C GLU A 14 -1.41 -19.28 -4.81
N GLY A 15 -0.84 -20.49 -4.86
CA GLY A 15 0.60 -20.73 -4.76
C GLY A 15 1.20 -20.39 -3.39
N LEU A 16 0.42 -20.41 -2.32
CA LEU A 16 0.94 -20.26 -0.96
C LEU A 16 1.78 -21.47 -0.58
N SER A 17 3.04 -21.25 -0.21
CA SER A 17 3.93 -22.30 0.30
C SER A 17 3.66 -22.61 1.78
N ALA A 18 4.19 -23.73 2.26
CA ALA A 18 4.32 -23.96 3.69
C ALA A 18 5.27 -22.93 4.32
N ASP A 19 5.13 -22.72 5.62
CA ASP A 19 6.09 -21.89 6.35
C ASP A 19 7.49 -22.53 6.27
N GLY A 20 8.47 -21.69 5.94
CA GLY A 20 9.87 -22.09 5.84
C GLY A 20 10.75 -21.24 6.75
N PRO A 21 12.01 -21.64 6.96
CA PRO A 21 12.95 -20.87 7.77
C PRO A 21 13.07 -19.44 7.24
N MET A 22 13.16 -18.49 8.16
CA MET A 22 13.29 -17.07 7.86
C MET A 22 14.76 -16.69 7.96
N ASP A 23 15.47 -16.75 6.84
CA ASP A 23 16.80 -16.17 6.68
C ASP A 23 16.74 -14.68 6.25
N ALA A 24 17.89 -14.05 6.12
CA ALA A 24 17.98 -12.64 5.76
C ALA A 24 17.42 -12.36 4.35
N GLU A 25 17.69 -13.25 3.39
CA GLU A 25 17.20 -13.11 2.02
C GLU A 25 15.69 -13.25 1.96
N ARG A 26 15.12 -14.28 2.59
CA ARG A 26 13.67 -14.46 2.66
C ARG A 26 12.98 -13.32 3.39
N SER A 27 13.63 -12.74 4.39
CA SER A 27 13.12 -11.55 5.09
C SER A 27 13.00 -10.35 4.14
N LEU A 28 14.03 -10.07 3.34
CA LEU A 28 14.00 -9.00 2.33
C LEU A 28 12.93 -9.24 1.29
N LEU A 29 12.85 -10.44 0.72
CA LEU A 29 11.82 -10.82 -0.26
C LEU A 29 10.40 -10.72 0.32
N THR A 30 10.25 -11.01 1.62
CA THR A 30 8.96 -10.84 2.33
C THR A 30 8.56 -9.37 2.40
N GLU A 31 9.51 -8.46 2.63
CA GLU A 31 9.24 -7.01 2.60
C GLU A 31 8.85 -6.55 1.19
N GLU A 32 9.52 -7.03 0.15
CA GLU A 32 9.15 -6.76 -1.25
C GLU A 32 7.71 -7.23 -1.56
N VAL A 33 7.35 -8.44 -1.12
CA VAL A 33 5.98 -8.96 -1.27
C VAL A 33 4.96 -8.07 -0.58
N LYS A 34 5.24 -7.56 0.63
CA LYS A 34 4.33 -6.65 1.34
C LYS A 34 4.11 -5.36 0.56
N ILE A 35 5.20 -4.75 0.07
CA ILE A 35 5.11 -3.52 -0.71
C ILE A 35 4.34 -3.78 -2.01
N GLY A 36 4.67 -4.83 -2.74
CA GLY A 36 3.95 -5.23 -3.94
C GLY A 36 2.46 -5.47 -3.70
N CYS A 37 2.10 -6.07 -2.55
CA CYS A 37 0.71 -6.27 -2.14
C CYS A 37 -0.01 -4.94 -1.89
N THR A 38 0.62 -3.98 -1.19
CA THR A 38 0.02 -2.66 -0.97
C THR A 38 -0.23 -1.91 -2.28
N LEU A 39 0.72 -1.96 -3.20
CA LEU A 39 0.56 -1.41 -4.55
C LEU A 39 -0.56 -2.12 -5.33
N GLY A 40 -0.67 -3.44 -5.22
CA GLY A 40 -1.75 -4.23 -5.81
C GLY A 40 -3.12 -3.79 -5.31
N MET A 41 -3.29 -3.57 -4.00
CA MET A 41 -4.54 -3.04 -3.44
C MET A 41 -4.91 -1.67 -4.01
N LEU A 42 -3.93 -0.78 -4.22
CA LEU A 42 -4.18 0.52 -4.85
C LEU A 42 -4.65 0.35 -6.31
N GLN A 43 -4.16 -0.67 -7.03
CA GLN A 43 -4.61 -0.94 -8.40
C GLN A 43 -6.05 -1.47 -8.44
N CYS A 44 -6.57 -2.03 -7.36
CA CYS A 44 -7.96 -2.45 -7.25
C CYS A 44 -8.95 -1.29 -7.06
N LEU A 45 -8.48 -0.14 -6.62
CA LEU A 45 -9.29 1.08 -6.58
C LEU A 45 -9.39 1.69 -7.99
N ASP A 46 -10.55 2.21 -8.35
CA ASP A 46 -10.68 3.04 -9.54
C ASP A 46 -9.84 4.32 -9.42
N ARG A 47 -9.58 4.98 -10.54
CA ARG A 47 -8.70 6.15 -10.57
C ARG A 47 -9.10 7.27 -9.60
N PRO A 48 -10.40 7.70 -9.52
CA PRO A 48 -10.82 8.74 -8.60
C PRO A 48 -10.60 8.39 -7.12
N HIS A 49 -10.92 7.16 -6.72
CA HIS A 49 -10.74 6.68 -5.34
C HIS A 49 -9.27 6.47 -5.00
N ARG A 50 -8.48 5.93 -5.94
CA ARG A 50 -7.03 5.76 -5.80
C ARG A 50 -6.32 7.08 -5.59
N LEU A 51 -6.63 8.11 -6.39
CA LEU A 51 -6.04 9.44 -6.24
C LEU A 51 -6.40 10.05 -4.89
N ALA A 52 -7.66 9.97 -4.46
CA ALA A 52 -8.06 10.47 -3.15
C ALA A 52 -7.33 9.73 -2.01
N TYR A 53 -7.17 8.42 -2.13
CA TYR A 53 -6.45 7.61 -1.14
C TYR A 53 -4.95 7.97 -1.09
N VAL A 54 -4.29 8.06 -2.24
CA VAL A 54 -2.86 8.42 -2.30
C VAL A 54 -2.62 9.82 -1.72
N LEU A 55 -3.41 10.81 -2.09
CA LEU A 55 -3.25 12.16 -1.57
C LEU A 55 -3.53 12.23 -0.06
N GLY A 56 -4.63 11.63 0.39
CA GLY A 56 -5.07 11.74 1.78
C GLY A 56 -4.35 10.80 2.75
N GLU A 57 -4.07 9.54 2.35
CA GLU A 57 -3.50 8.53 3.24
C GLU A 57 -2.00 8.33 3.06
N THR A 58 -1.52 8.32 1.82
CA THR A 58 -0.10 8.04 1.56
C THR A 58 0.75 9.30 1.70
N LEU A 59 0.29 10.42 1.14
CA LEU A 59 1.00 11.69 1.16
C LEU A 59 0.59 12.60 2.32
N ASP A 60 -0.46 12.26 3.06
CA ASP A 60 -0.98 12.98 4.22
C ASP A 60 -1.32 14.46 3.92
N ILE A 61 -1.83 14.71 2.70
CA ILE A 61 -2.21 16.06 2.28
C ILE A 61 -3.55 16.43 2.93
N PRO A 62 -3.68 17.62 3.54
CA PRO A 62 -4.95 18.09 4.09
C PRO A 62 -6.10 18.03 3.08
N GLY A 63 -7.28 17.61 3.52
CA GLY A 63 -8.43 17.38 2.63
C GLY A 63 -8.81 18.56 1.72
N PRO A 64 -8.83 19.83 2.19
CA PRO A 64 -9.06 20.97 1.34
C PRO A 64 -8.02 21.10 0.21
N ASP A 65 -6.73 20.97 0.55
CA ASP A 65 -5.62 21.10 -0.40
C ASP A 65 -5.63 19.93 -1.41
N ALA A 66 -5.90 18.72 -0.95
CA ALA A 66 -6.06 17.55 -1.82
C ALA A 66 -7.25 17.69 -2.78
N ALA A 67 -8.33 18.32 -2.34
CA ALA A 67 -9.50 18.58 -3.17
C ALA A 67 -9.18 19.63 -4.26
N GLU A 68 -8.41 20.68 -3.91
CA GLU A 68 -7.91 21.68 -4.84
C GLU A 68 -7.01 21.05 -5.91
N VAL A 69 -6.05 20.22 -5.50
CA VAL A 69 -5.17 19.47 -6.41
C VAL A 69 -5.95 18.62 -7.43
N LEU A 70 -7.07 18.05 -7.00
CA LEU A 70 -7.92 17.22 -7.86
C LEU A 70 -8.98 18.04 -8.62
N GLU A 71 -9.03 19.37 -8.42
CA GLU A 71 -10.05 20.26 -9.00
C GLU A 71 -11.48 19.79 -8.68
N ILE A 72 -11.73 19.33 -7.43
CA ILE A 72 -13.03 18.86 -6.96
C ILE A 72 -13.42 19.55 -5.66
N ARG A 73 -14.70 19.47 -5.31
CA ARG A 73 -15.19 19.99 -4.02
C ARG A 73 -14.67 19.11 -2.86
N SER A 74 -14.40 19.73 -1.71
CA SER A 74 -13.88 19.05 -0.51
C SER A 74 -14.82 17.94 0.01
N ASP A 75 -16.14 18.09 -0.15
CA ASP A 75 -17.09 17.05 0.23
C ASP A 75 -17.00 15.82 -0.70
N VAL A 76 -16.75 16.02 -1.99
CA VAL A 76 -16.51 14.95 -2.97
C VAL A 76 -15.20 14.21 -2.65
N PHE A 77 -14.13 14.96 -2.36
CA PHE A 77 -12.85 14.37 -1.93
C PHE A 77 -13.04 13.49 -0.70
N ARG A 78 -13.69 14.02 0.34
CA ARG A 78 -13.94 13.29 1.58
C ARG A 78 -14.72 11.98 1.36
N LYS A 79 -15.75 12.01 0.51
CA LYS A 79 -16.53 10.81 0.16
C LYS A 79 -15.70 9.78 -0.58
N ARG A 80 -14.88 10.21 -1.57
CA ARG A 80 -13.98 9.32 -2.31
C ARG A 80 -12.95 8.68 -1.38
N LEU A 81 -12.32 9.47 -0.51
CA LEU A 81 -11.36 8.98 0.46
C LEU A 81 -11.99 7.96 1.44
N GLN A 82 -13.19 8.28 1.96
CA GLN A 82 -13.92 7.37 2.84
C GLN A 82 -14.25 6.04 2.15
N HIS A 83 -14.69 6.07 0.90
CA HIS A 83 -15.00 4.88 0.13
C HIS A 83 -13.74 4.03 -0.12
N ALA A 84 -12.64 4.67 -0.53
CA ALA A 84 -11.37 3.99 -0.74
C ALA A 84 -10.83 3.34 0.54
N ARG A 85 -10.92 4.04 1.68
CA ARG A 85 -10.58 3.50 3.01
C ARG A 85 -11.40 2.26 3.33
N ALA A 86 -12.72 2.34 3.17
CA ALA A 86 -13.62 1.23 3.46
C ALA A 86 -13.28 0.00 2.62
N ALA A 87 -13.02 0.17 1.31
CA ALA A 87 -12.64 -0.92 0.42
C ALA A 87 -11.32 -1.60 0.85
N ILE A 88 -10.28 -0.82 1.16
CA ILE A 88 -8.98 -1.35 1.62
C ILE A 88 -9.13 -2.07 2.96
N VAL A 89 -9.85 -1.48 3.93
CA VAL A 89 -10.07 -2.12 5.25
C VAL A 89 -10.84 -3.42 5.12
N THR A 90 -11.91 -3.44 4.33
CA THR A 90 -12.70 -4.65 4.10
C THR A 90 -11.85 -5.76 3.50
N PHE A 91 -11.06 -5.43 2.49
CA PHE A 91 -10.17 -6.39 1.84
C PHE A 91 -9.10 -6.93 2.80
N THR A 92 -8.41 -6.06 3.53
CA THR A 92 -7.33 -6.48 4.44
C THR A 92 -7.84 -7.33 5.59
N ARG A 93 -9.01 -7.03 6.14
CA ARG A 93 -9.65 -7.86 7.17
C ARG A 93 -10.02 -9.26 6.68
N ALA A 94 -10.44 -9.37 5.43
CA ALA A 94 -10.84 -10.66 4.86
C ALA A 94 -9.66 -11.52 4.42
N TYR A 95 -8.59 -10.92 3.90
CA TYR A 95 -7.59 -11.67 3.14
C TYR A 95 -6.15 -11.50 3.63
N CYS A 96 -5.84 -10.54 4.49
CA CYS A 96 -4.46 -10.25 4.89
C CYS A 96 -4.12 -10.83 6.27
N GLY A 97 -3.22 -11.80 6.33
CA GLY A 97 -2.76 -12.42 7.58
C GLY A 97 -1.93 -11.50 8.49
N LEU A 98 -1.62 -10.29 8.06
CA LEU A 98 -1.06 -9.25 8.94
C LEU A 98 -2.17 -8.55 9.75
N VAL A 99 -3.43 -8.65 9.33
CA VAL A 99 -4.59 -8.01 9.94
C VAL A 99 -5.52 -9.02 10.58
N SER A 100 -5.64 -10.21 9.99
CA SER A 100 -6.58 -11.25 10.40
C SER A 100 -5.85 -12.58 10.58
N ASP A 101 -5.89 -13.12 11.77
CA ASP A 101 -5.28 -14.43 12.09
C ASP A 101 -5.96 -15.60 11.35
N THR A 102 -7.17 -15.37 10.83
CA THR A 102 -7.92 -16.38 10.06
C THR A 102 -7.64 -16.30 8.56
N ALA A 103 -6.95 -15.27 8.08
CA ALA A 103 -6.62 -15.15 6.67
C ALA A 103 -5.54 -16.14 6.26
N ALA A 104 -5.76 -16.82 5.13
CA ALA A 104 -4.80 -17.79 4.60
C ALA A 104 -3.50 -17.16 4.11
N CYS A 105 -3.55 -15.91 3.63
CA CYS A 105 -2.40 -15.21 3.11
C CYS A 105 -1.45 -14.79 4.23
N ALA A 106 -0.20 -15.24 4.13
CA ALA A 106 0.93 -14.72 4.91
C ALA A 106 2.04 -14.31 3.94
N CYS A 107 2.70 -13.14 4.19
CA CYS A 107 3.63 -12.58 3.22
C CYS A 107 4.84 -13.48 2.95
N ASN A 108 5.37 -14.13 3.98
CA ASN A 108 6.47 -15.11 3.85
C ASN A 108 6.09 -16.33 3.01
N ARG A 109 4.84 -16.79 3.11
CA ARG A 109 4.30 -17.92 2.33
C ARG A 109 4.06 -17.54 0.86
N ARG A 110 3.93 -16.27 0.58
CA ARG A 110 3.68 -15.72 -0.76
C ARG A 110 4.96 -15.53 -1.58
N VAL A 111 6.15 -15.52 -0.96
CA VAL A 111 7.43 -15.27 -1.62
C VAL A 111 7.67 -16.18 -2.83
N PRO A 112 7.49 -17.51 -2.79
CA PRO A 112 7.74 -18.38 -3.94
C PRO A 112 6.83 -18.05 -5.14
N ALA A 113 5.55 -17.80 -4.90
CA ALA A 113 4.61 -17.42 -5.96
C ALA A 113 4.93 -16.04 -6.56
N ALA A 114 5.38 -15.09 -5.73
CA ALA A 114 5.79 -13.77 -6.19
C ALA A 114 7.06 -13.81 -7.06
N LEU A 115 8.03 -14.67 -6.70
CA LEU A 115 9.20 -14.95 -7.54
C LEU A 115 8.81 -15.63 -8.85
N GLY A 116 7.98 -16.66 -8.79
CA GLY A 116 7.53 -17.41 -9.98
C GLY A 116 6.75 -16.56 -10.99
N THR A 117 6.04 -15.53 -10.51
CA THR A 117 5.31 -14.58 -11.37
C THR A 117 6.13 -13.35 -11.77
N GLY A 118 7.37 -13.24 -11.31
CA GLY A 118 8.25 -12.09 -11.57
C GLY A 118 7.81 -10.78 -10.90
N ARG A 119 6.93 -10.85 -9.91
CA ARG A 119 6.49 -9.70 -9.11
C ARG A 119 7.56 -9.23 -8.14
N VAL A 120 8.39 -10.15 -7.70
CA VAL A 120 9.57 -9.93 -6.88
C VAL A 120 10.73 -10.60 -7.58
N ARG A 121 11.91 -9.97 -7.57
CA ARG A 121 13.14 -10.49 -8.17
C ARG A 121 14.17 -10.71 -7.06
N ALA A 122 14.82 -11.86 -7.07
CA ALA A 122 15.87 -12.16 -6.09
C ALA A 122 17.11 -11.23 -6.26
N GLU A 123 17.34 -10.78 -7.50
CA GLU A 123 18.53 -10.00 -7.86
C GLU A 123 18.36 -8.49 -7.70
N SER A 124 17.16 -7.99 -7.54
CA SER A 124 16.87 -6.56 -7.37
C SER A 124 15.81 -6.35 -6.30
N VAL A 125 16.26 -5.88 -5.16
CA VAL A 125 15.37 -5.46 -4.07
C VAL A 125 15.00 -4.00 -4.33
N ASP A 126 13.92 -3.78 -5.08
CA ASP A 126 13.53 -2.45 -5.56
C ASP A 126 13.04 -1.54 -4.42
N PHE A 127 12.59 -2.13 -3.33
CA PHE A 127 11.92 -1.41 -2.23
C PHE A 127 12.53 -1.63 -0.85
N ALA A 128 13.24 -2.73 -0.60
CA ALA A 128 13.75 -3.08 0.73
C ALA A 128 14.94 -2.23 1.20
N ALA A 129 15.47 -1.34 0.37
CA ALA A 129 16.47 -0.34 0.80
C ALA A 129 15.95 0.59 1.94
N THR A 130 14.67 0.51 2.27
CA THR A 130 14.02 1.23 3.37
C THR A 130 13.63 0.34 4.57
N ALA A 131 14.33 -0.77 4.78
CA ALA A 131 14.02 -1.75 5.83
C ALA A 131 13.93 -1.16 7.25
N SER A 132 14.62 -0.04 7.55
CA SER A 132 14.49 0.67 8.82
C SER A 132 13.08 1.23 9.07
N SER A 133 12.40 1.70 8.03
CA SER A 133 11.03 2.21 8.14
C SER A 133 10.00 1.10 8.38
N PHE A 134 10.31 -0.14 7.97
CA PHE A 134 9.44 -1.30 8.16
C PHE A 134 9.53 -1.91 9.57
N GLN A 135 10.71 -1.85 10.20
CA GLN A 135 10.85 -2.23 11.63
C GLN A 135 10.07 -1.27 12.53
N GLU A 136 10.10 0.02 12.22
CA GLU A 136 9.29 1.04 12.86
C GLU A 136 7.79 0.79 12.66
N ALA A 137 7.37 0.44 11.44
CA ALA A 137 5.99 0.06 11.13
C ALA A 137 5.54 -1.18 11.91
N ARG A 138 6.40 -2.20 12.09
CA ARG A 138 6.12 -3.37 12.94
C ARG A 138 5.92 -3.01 14.42
N ALA A 139 6.70 -2.07 14.94
CA ALA A 139 6.55 -1.61 16.31
C ALA A 139 5.22 -0.85 16.51
N ILE A 140 4.82 -0.05 15.53
CA ILE A 140 3.57 0.70 15.52
C ILE A 140 2.37 -0.25 15.35
N VAL A 141 2.47 -1.26 14.48
CA VAL A 141 1.40 -2.26 14.20
C VAL A 141 0.98 -3.02 15.46
N ARG A 142 1.88 -3.25 16.40
CA ARG A 142 1.53 -3.89 17.67
C ARG A 142 0.73 -2.99 18.62
N GLN A 143 0.61 -1.70 18.32
CA GLN A 143 -0.02 -0.71 19.21
C GLN A 143 -1.29 -0.08 18.62
N VAL A 144 -1.68 -0.37 17.38
CA VAL A 144 -2.74 0.36 16.68
C VAL A 144 -3.89 -0.53 16.26
N ASP A 145 -5.10 0.01 16.49
CA ASP A 145 -6.40 -0.45 16.04
C ASP A 145 -6.39 -0.93 14.56
N GLU A 146 -6.96 -2.10 14.26
CA GLU A 146 -6.93 -2.78 12.95
C GLU A 146 -7.28 -1.88 11.76
N ALA A 147 -8.21 -0.93 11.93
CA ALA A 147 -8.59 -0.01 10.86
C ALA A 147 -7.48 1.00 10.52
N ARG A 148 -6.71 1.45 11.49
CA ARG A 148 -5.57 2.36 11.29
C ARG A 148 -4.38 1.66 10.66
N TRP A 149 -4.26 0.35 10.87
CA TRP A 149 -3.13 -0.42 10.37
C TRP A 149 -3.09 -0.47 8.84
N ALA A 150 -4.22 -0.73 8.17
CA ALA A 150 -4.28 -0.77 6.70
C ALA A 150 -3.79 0.56 6.08
N PHE A 151 -4.11 1.70 6.72
CA PHE A 151 -3.65 3.02 6.27
C PHE A 151 -2.16 3.22 6.54
N GLN A 152 -1.68 2.74 7.68
CA GLN A 152 -0.27 2.85 8.06
C GLN A 152 0.64 2.02 7.16
N VAL A 153 0.23 0.84 6.72
CA VAL A 153 1.00 0.02 5.76
C VAL A 153 1.26 0.81 4.48
N HIS A 154 0.27 1.49 3.93
CA HIS A 154 0.47 2.31 2.74
C HIS A 154 1.38 3.52 2.99
N ARG A 155 1.26 4.18 4.15
CA ARG A 155 2.15 5.29 4.53
C ARG A 155 3.60 4.88 4.72
N THR A 156 3.85 3.68 5.25
CA THR A 156 5.19 3.18 5.54
C THR A 156 5.83 2.43 4.38
N SER A 157 5.02 1.85 3.48
CA SER A 157 5.51 1.18 2.27
C SER A 157 6.01 2.18 1.21
N HIS A 158 5.63 3.46 1.31
CA HIS A 158 6.13 4.48 0.43
C HIS A 158 7.27 5.21 1.15
N PRO A 159 8.50 5.18 0.62
CA PRO A 159 9.61 5.86 1.24
C PRO A 159 9.29 7.36 1.35
N ARG A 160 9.14 7.85 2.58
CA ARG A 160 9.03 9.29 2.85
C ARG A 160 10.27 10.06 2.38
N HIS A 161 11.31 9.35 2.01
CA HIS A 161 12.54 9.83 1.41
C HIS A 161 12.69 9.35 -0.03
N SER A 162 11.66 9.54 -0.86
CA SER A 162 11.97 9.69 -2.26
C SER A 162 12.83 10.94 -2.36
N SER A 163 13.96 10.86 -3.08
CA SER A 163 14.77 12.04 -3.44
C SER A 163 13.95 13.11 -4.21
N ILE A 164 12.70 12.83 -4.44
CA ILE A 164 11.68 13.64 -5.07
C ILE A 164 10.72 14.07 -3.98
N ASP A 165 10.85 15.31 -3.53
CA ASP A 165 9.85 15.97 -2.70
C ASP A 165 8.60 16.24 -3.55
N PHE A 166 7.69 15.26 -3.57
CA PHE A 166 6.46 15.32 -4.36
C PHE A 166 5.56 16.48 -3.92
N ALA A 167 5.51 16.79 -2.63
CA ALA A 167 4.72 17.90 -2.12
C ALA A 167 5.24 19.24 -2.68
N ARG A 168 6.55 19.44 -2.67
CA ARG A 168 7.18 20.63 -3.23
C ARG A 168 7.09 20.71 -4.75
N ARG A 169 7.15 19.58 -5.47
CA ARG A 169 6.93 19.53 -6.92
C ARG A 169 5.48 19.84 -7.28
N LEU A 170 4.54 19.33 -6.53
CA LEU A 170 3.12 19.59 -6.71
C LEU A 170 2.79 21.06 -6.46
N ALA A 171 3.30 21.63 -5.36
CA ALA A 171 3.15 23.07 -5.08
C ALA A 171 3.68 23.94 -6.23
N ARG A 172 4.89 23.64 -6.72
CA ARG A 172 5.46 24.38 -7.87
C ARG A 172 4.65 24.23 -9.16
N ALA A 173 4.05 23.05 -9.40
CA ALA A 173 3.21 22.82 -10.57
C ALA A 173 1.87 23.60 -10.49
N LEU A 174 1.38 23.84 -9.28
CA LEU A 174 0.19 24.65 -9.04
C LEU A 174 0.49 26.14 -9.19
N ASP A 175 1.60 26.63 -8.63
CA ASP A 175 2.03 28.01 -8.74
C ASP A 175 2.31 28.43 -10.21
N SER A 176 2.83 27.52 -11.04
CA SER A 176 3.10 27.79 -12.45
C SER A 176 1.84 27.88 -13.34
N ARG A 177 0.66 27.52 -12.83
CA ARG A 177 -0.63 27.64 -13.54
C ARG A 177 -1.38 28.96 -13.22
N GLN A 178 -0.89 29.74 -12.25
CA GLN A 178 -1.50 30.99 -11.86
C GLN A 178 -0.81 32.24 -12.49
N GLY A 179 0.18 32.05 -13.33
CA GLY A 179 0.85 33.07 -14.15
C GLY A 179 0.65 32.79 -15.64
#